data_82eeba71f2d802f4f8d351645198ca48
#
_entry.id   82eeba71f2d802f4f8d351645198ca48
#
_cell.length_a   1.000
_cell.length_b   1.000
_cell.length_c   1.000
_cell.angle_alpha   90.00
_cell.angle_beta   90.00
_cell.angle_gamma   90.00
#
_symmetry.space_group_name_H-M   'P 1'
#
loop_
_entity.id
_entity.type
_entity.pdbx_description
1 polymer ?
#
loop_
_entity_poly.entity_id
_entity_poly.type
_entity_poly.pdbx_seq_one_letter_code
_entity_poly.pdbx_strand_id
1 'polypeptide(L)'
;MQTKVQKQELVSGVATKAKAAKAIVFANFKGVSVKDVTEIRRSLRESGSSWQVLKKTLLNLALKDAGYTLDARELDGQVGVVFSADEVSAAKVLADYIKTHKDTGLSIVGGTLGTETLSVEAVKALAKLPSRDELRAMLVGTLQAPVSAFVRTLSGNVSGLVRVLGAVRDAKQA
;
A
#
# COMPACT_ATOMS: atom_id res chain seq x y z
N MET A 1 1.74 21.95 28.51
CA MET A 1 0.48 21.22 28.23
C MET A 1 -0.24 21.89 27.07
N GLN A 2 -0.80 21.14 26.11
CA GLN A 2 -1.57 21.74 25.00
C GLN A 2 -2.90 22.30 25.53
N THR A 3 -3.26 23.49 25.10
CA THR A 3 -4.51 24.16 25.46
C THR A 3 -5.72 23.47 24.79
N LYS A 4 -6.94 23.73 25.25
CA LYS A 4 -8.16 23.14 24.68
C LYS A 4 -8.34 23.50 23.20
N VAL A 5 -8.00 24.73 22.84
CA VAL A 5 -8.07 25.21 21.44
C VAL A 5 -7.09 24.46 20.55
N GLN A 6 -5.82 24.31 20.95
CA GLN A 6 -4.82 23.54 20.20
C GLN A 6 -5.21 22.08 20.00
N LYS A 7 -5.90 21.47 20.98
CA LYS A 7 -6.40 20.09 20.80
C LYS A 7 -7.54 20.00 19.79
N GLN A 8 -8.42 21.00 19.76
CA GLN A 8 -9.50 21.08 18.77
C GLN A 8 -8.95 21.31 17.37
N GLU A 9 -7.98 22.19 17.21
CA GLU A 9 -7.28 22.41 15.92
C GLU A 9 -6.58 21.13 15.44
N LEU A 10 -5.93 20.40 16.32
CA LEU A 10 -5.32 19.11 15.98
C LEU A 10 -6.37 18.07 15.54
N VAL A 11 -7.48 17.97 16.25
CA VAL A 11 -8.57 17.03 15.91
C VAL A 11 -9.16 17.38 14.54
N SER A 12 -9.48 18.65 14.30
CA SER A 12 -10.02 19.11 13.00
C SER A 12 -9.03 18.90 11.84
N GLY A 13 -7.73 19.18 12.07
CA GLY A 13 -6.69 18.95 11.07
C GLY A 13 -6.49 17.47 10.74
N VAL A 14 -6.59 16.59 11.75
CA VAL A 14 -6.53 15.13 11.56
C VAL A 14 -7.80 14.62 10.87
N ALA A 15 -8.97 15.09 11.25
CA ALA A 15 -10.24 14.71 10.62
C ALA A 15 -10.25 15.10 9.12
N THR A 16 -9.73 16.28 8.77
CA THR A 16 -9.60 16.71 7.37
C THR A 16 -8.66 15.78 6.59
N LYS A 17 -7.51 15.41 7.17
CA LYS A 17 -6.57 14.47 6.56
C LYS A 17 -7.15 13.06 6.45
N ALA A 18 -7.88 12.61 7.46
CA ALA A 18 -8.56 11.32 7.44
C ALA A 18 -9.61 11.24 6.32
N LYS A 19 -10.40 12.30 6.12
CA LYS A 19 -11.36 12.39 5.01
C LYS A 19 -10.72 12.43 3.63
N ALA A 20 -9.54 13.03 3.51
CA ALA A 20 -8.80 13.10 2.25
C ALA A 20 -8.00 11.83 1.95
N ALA A 21 -7.67 11.03 2.99
CA ALA A 21 -6.93 9.79 2.86
C ALA A 21 -7.84 8.66 2.35
N LYS A 22 -7.30 7.83 1.43
CA LYS A 22 -7.96 6.62 0.97
C LYS A 22 -7.70 5.43 1.87
N ALA A 23 -6.52 5.40 2.48
CA ALA A 23 -6.13 4.37 3.44
C ALA A 23 -5.50 5.01 4.68
N ILE A 24 -5.82 4.44 5.84
CA ILE A 24 -5.20 4.80 7.12
C ILE A 24 -4.62 3.52 7.71
N VAL A 25 -3.34 3.53 8.06
CA VAL A 25 -2.67 2.38 8.68
C VAL A 25 -2.22 2.76 10.08
N PHE A 26 -2.49 1.88 11.03
CA PHE A 26 -2.08 2.01 12.42
C PHE A 26 -0.85 1.17 12.68
N ALA A 27 0.21 1.79 13.15
CA ALA A 27 1.46 1.10 13.48
C ALA A 27 1.84 1.37 14.93
N ASN A 28 2.20 0.33 15.66
CA ASN A 28 2.77 0.44 16.98
C ASN A 28 4.28 0.69 16.84
N PHE A 29 4.77 1.77 17.44
CA PHE A 29 6.19 2.18 17.36
C PHE A 29 6.89 2.11 18.72
N LYS A 30 6.38 1.30 19.65
CA LYS A 30 7.00 1.14 20.99
C LYS A 30 8.40 0.54 20.82
N GLY A 31 9.41 1.24 21.33
CA GLY A 31 10.82 0.79 21.28
C GLY A 31 11.57 1.16 20.00
N VAL A 32 10.95 1.88 19.07
CA VAL A 32 11.59 2.34 17.84
C VAL A 32 12.50 3.54 18.12
N SER A 33 13.71 3.55 17.54
CA SER A 33 14.66 4.66 17.67
C SER A 33 14.13 5.92 16.95
N VAL A 34 14.55 7.10 17.43
CA VAL A 34 14.20 8.37 16.77
C VAL A 34 14.75 8.45 15.34
N LYS A 35 15.91 7.84 15.08
CA LYS A 35 16.49 7.76 13.74
C LYS A 35 15.57 6.98 12.80
N ASP A 36 15.10 5.81 13.22
CA ASP A 36 14.21 4.94 12.44
C ASP A 36 12.88 5.63 12.14
N VAL A 37 12.29 6.30 13.15
CA VAL A 37 11.05 7.08 12.94
C VAL A 37 11.24 8.20 11.91
N THR A 38 12.41 8.84 11.90
CA THR A 38 12.72 9.90 10.95
C THR A 38 12.87 9.35 9.53
N GLU A 39 13.51 8.20 9.39
CA GLU A 39 13.67 7.50 8.12
C GLU A 39 12.33 7.02 7.56
N ILE A 40 11.50 6.38 8.40
CA ILE A 40 10.13 5.99 8.03
C ILE A 40 9.31 7.20 7.54
N ARG A 41 9.38 8.32 8.26
CA ARG A 41 8.70 9.55 7.86
C ARG A 41 9.16 10.07 6.51
N ARG A 42 10.46 9.96 6.23
CA ARG A 42 11.02 10.35 4.93
C ARG A 42 10.48 9.47 3.81
N SER A 43 10.58 8.16 3.96
CA SER A 43 10.09 7.20 2.97
C SER A 43 8.57 7.31 2.73
N LEU A 44 7.78 7.57 3.80
CA LEU A 44 6.36 7.80 3.68
C LEU A 44 6.02 9.12 2.96
N ARG A 45 6.80 10.19 3.16
CA ARG A 45 6.61 11.44 2.42
C ARG A 45 6.93 11.30 0.94
N GLU A 46 7.97 10.55 0.59
CA GLU A 46 8.33 10.24 -0.80
C GLU A 46 7.22 9.46 -1.52
N SER A 47 6.46 8.63 -0.78
CA SER A 47 5.29 7.92 -1.30
C SER A 47 3.95 8.68 -1.15
N GLY A 48 3.99 9.98 -0.83
CA GLY A 48 2.78 10.81 -0.70
C GLY A 48 1.93 10.52 0.55
N SER A 49 2.51 9.81 1.53
CA SER A 49 1.85 9.48 2.79
C SER A 49 2.34 10.36 3.94
N SER A 50 1.53 10.54 4.97
CA SER A 50 1.90 11.34 6.14
C SER A 50 1.78 10.54 7.43
N TRP A 51 2.84 10.56 8.26
CA TRP A 51 2.87 9.94 9.58
C TRP A 51 2.58 10.97 10.67
N GLN A 52 1.58 10.69 11.51
CA GLN A 52 1.27 11.49 12.68
C GLN A 52 1.17 10.63 13.94
N VAL A 53 1.64 11.17 15.05
CA VAL A 53 1.54 10.54 16.37
C VAL A 53 0.64 11.40 17.24
N LEU A 54 -0.43 10.82 17.77
CA LEU A 54 -1.44 11.50 18.57
C LEU A 54 -1.85 10.64 19.76
N LYS A 55 -2.42 11.27 20.78
CA LYS A 55 -3.06 10.52 21.87
C LYS A 55 -4.26 9.75 21.31
N LYS A 56 -4.41 8.49 21.67
CA LYS A 56 -5.51 7.60 21.22
C LYS A 56 -6.90 8.22 21.43
N THR A 57 -7.08 8.99 22.51
CA THR A 57 -8.36 9.68 22.78
C THR A 57 -8.68 10.78 21.76
N LEU A 58 -7.68 11.58 21.33
CA LEU A 58 -7.86 12.60 20.32
C LEU A 58 -8.02 11.98 18.93
N LEU A 59 -7.28 10.91 18.67
CA LEU A 59 -7.42 10.13 17.44
C LEU A 59 -8.81 9.57 17.27
N ASN A 60 -9.36 8.99 18.35
CA ASN A 60 -10.71 8.43 18.33
C ASN A 60 -11.78 9.50 18.03
N LEU A 61 -11.64 10.69 18.62
CA LEU A 61 -12.52 11.82 18.30
C LEU A 61 -12.41 12.21 16.81
N ALA A 62 -11.19 12.35 16.29
CA ALA A 62 -10.97 12.73 14.90
C ALA A 62 -11.49 11.67 13.91
N LEU A 63 -11.36 10.37 14.22
CA LEU A 63 -11.89 9.28 13.39
C LEU A 63 -13.42 9.24 13.41
N LYS A 64 -14.06 9.45 14.58
CA LYS A 64 -15.52 9.56 14.68
C LYS A 64 -16.06 10.74 13.88
N ASP A 65 -15.39 11.91 13.96
CA ASP A 65 -15.74 13.10 13.18
C ASP A 65 -15.56 12.89 11.67
N ALA A 66 -14.65 11.99 11.29
CA ALA A 66 -14.44 11.59 9.91
C ALA A 66 -15.39 10.47 9.42
N GLY A 67 -16.17 9.85 10.32
CA GLY A 67 -17.15 8.81 9.99
C GLY A 67 -16.63 7.37 10.06
N TYR A 68 -15.47 7.15 10.68
CA TYR A 68 -14.92 5.81 10.90
C TYR A 68 -15.47 5.17 12.17
N THR A 69 -15.78 3.88 12.11
CA THR A 69 -16.35 3.09 13.23
C THR A 69 -15.28 2.46 14.14
N LEU A 70 -14.00 2.56 13.75
CA LEU A 70 -12.89 1.95 14.49
C LEU A 70 -12.61 2.69 15.81
N ASP A 71 -12.56 1.93 16.91
CA ASP A 71 -12.17 2.48 18.22
C ASP A 71 -10.64 2.38 18.41
N ALA A 72 -9.96 3.53 18.28
CA ALA A 72 -8.52 3.61 18.44
C ALA A 72 -8.02 3.27 19.86
N ARG A 73 -8.91 3.11 20.83
CA ARG A 73 -8.56 2.73 22.22
C ARG A 73 -8.22 1.25 22.34
N GLU A 74 -8.82 0.41 21.50
CA GLU A 74 -8.61 -1.05 21.49
C GLU A 74 -7.25 -1.45 20.90
N LEU A 75 -6.60 -0.52 20.18
CA LEU A 75 -5.29 -0.78 19.59
C LEU A 75 -4.22 -0.83 20.67
N ASP A 76 -3.41 -1.88 20.71
CA ASP A 76 -2.33 -2.06 21.68
C ASP A 76 -1.12 -1.14 21.43
N GLY A 77 -0.46 -0.75 22.54
CA GLY A 77 0.82 -0.05 22.51
C GLY A 77 0.75 1.43 22.14
N GLN A 78 1.87 1.98 21.68
CA GLN A 78 1.99 3.38 21.21
C GLN A 78 1.68 3.43 19.72
N VAL A 79 0.53 4.00 19.37
CA VAL A 79 0.03 3.97 17.99
C VAL A 79 0.39 5.25 17.26
N GLY A 80 1.09 5.09 16.14
CA GLY A 80 1.25 6.10 15.10
C GLY A 80 0.26 5.83 13.97
N VAL A 81 -0.23 6.90 13.36
CA VAL A 81 -1.21 6.85 12.27
C VAL A 81 -0.56 7.32 10.99
N VAL A 82 -0.69 6.53 9.95
CA VAL A 82 -0.24 6.86 8.60
C VAL A 82 -1.46 7.13 7.73
N PHE A 83 -1.56 8.33 7.20
CA PHE A 83 -2.57 8.72 6.22
C PHE A 83 -1.96 8.63 4.83
N SER A 84 -2.61 7.92 3.93
CA SER A 84 -2.16 7.77 2.55
C SER A 84 -3.23 8.20 1.57
N ALA A 85 -2.79 8.88 0.51
CA ALA A 85 -3.64 9.17 -0.65
C ALA A 85 -3.85 7.94 -1.54
N ASP A 86 -3.00 6.91 -1.38
CA ASP A 86 -3.04 5.66 -2.11
C ASP A 86 -3.35 4.48 -1.18
N GLU A 87 -4.04 3.48 -1.69
CA GLU A 87 -4.57 2.36 -0.91
C GLU A 87 -3.49 1.38 -0.43
N VAL A 88 -2.39 1.26 -1.18
CA VAL A 88 -1.35 0.23 -0.98
C VAL A 88 -0.05 0.82 -0.45
N SER A 89 0.30 2.05 -0.84
CA SER A 89 1.63 2.65 -0.62
C SER A 89 2.03 2.69 0.86
N ALA A 90 1.13 3.09 1.76
CA ALA A 90 1.44 3.15 3.19
C ALA A 90 1.74 1.78 3.79
N ALA A 91 0.92 0.77 3.45
CA ALA A 91 1.09 -0.59 3.95
C ALA A 91 2.40 -1.21 3.42
N LYS A 92 2.74 -0.97 2.14
CA LYS A 92 3.96 -1.47 1.50
C LYS A 92 5.21 -0.88 2.15
N VAL A 93 5.30 0.45 2.29
CA VAL A 93 6.45 1.12 2.91
C VAL A 93 6.67 0.64 4.35
N LEU A 94 5.60 0.53 5.16
CA LEU A 94 5.71 0.02 6.52
C LEU A 94 6.15 -1.45 6.56
N ALA A 95 5.60 -2.30 5.70
CA ALA A 95 5.95 -3.72 5.67
C ALA A 95 7.38 -3.95 5.18
N ASP A 96 7.85 -3.20 4.19
CA ASP A 96 9.21 -3.29 3.68
C ASP A 96 10.21 -2.77 4.72
N TYR A 97 9.86 -1.71 5.45
CA TYR A 97 10.68 -1.25 6.57
C TYR A 97 10.79 -2.30 7.69
N ILE A 98 9.67 -2.94 8.07
CA ILE A 98 9.65 -4.01 9.07
C ILE A 98 10.47 -5.22 8.62
N LYS A 99 10.48 -5.57 7.32
CA LYS A 99 11.29 -6.67 6.78
C LYS A 99 12.79 -6.36 6.84
N THR A 100 13.16 -5.12 6.52
CA THR A 100 14.57 -4.68 6.49
C THR A 100 15.14 -4.54 7.90
N HIS A 101 14.32 -4.08 8.85
CA HIS A 101 14.73 -3.78 10.22
C HIS A 101 13.93 -4.61 11.22
N LYS A 102 14.21 -5.91 11.31
CA LYS A 102 13.49 -6.86 12.19
C LYS A 102 13.56 -6.54 13.68
N ASP A 103 14.59 -5.82 14.09
CA ASP A 103 14.86 -5.49 15.50
C ASP A 103 14.20 -4.18 15.97
N THR A 104 13.48 -3.48 15.11
CA THR A 104 12.95 -2.12 15.40
C THR A 104 11.68 -2.08 16.24
N GLY A 105 11.09 -3.19 16.65
CA GLY A 105 9.87 -3.18 17.46
C GLY A 105 8.63 -2.56 16.76
N LEU A 106 8.75 -2.15 15.49
CA LEU A 106 7.64 -1.63 14.70
C LEU A 106 6.70 -2.77 14.32
N SER A 107 5.42 -2.61 14.61
CA SER A 107 4.40 -3.59 14.23
C SER A 107 3.14 -2.92 13.70
N ILE A 108 2.54 -3.53 12.69
CA ILE A 108 1.23 -3.09 12.16
C ILE A 108 0.16 -3.64 13.09
N VAL A 109 -0.73 -2.78 13.55
CA VAL A 109 -1.82 -3.13 14.48
C VAL A 109 -3.17 -3.23 13.77
N GLY A 110 -3.32 -2.57 12.63
CA GLY A 110 -4.52 -2.58 11.82
C GLY A 110 -4.55 -1.44 10.84
N GLY A 111 -5.67 -1.27 10.17
CA GLY A 111 -5.87 -0.17 9.23
C GLY A 111 -7.33 0.04 8.86
N THR A 112 -7.58 1.05 8.05
CA THR A 112 -8.87 1.26 7.39
C THR A 112 -8.65 1.54 5.92
N LEU A 113 -9.51 0.99 5.08
CA LEU A 113 -9.55 1.27 3.64
C LEU A 113 -10.92 1.87 3.31
N GLY A 114 -10.93 3.17 2.97
CA GLY A 114 -12.20 3.89 2.93
C GLY A 114 -12.91 3.78 4.27
N THR A 115 -14.11 3.22 4.32
CA THR A 115 -14.92 3.03 5.54
C THR A 115 -14.74 1.68 6.21
N GLU A 116 -14.07 0.72 5.57
CA GLU A 116 -13.88 -0.64 6.09
C GLU A 116 -12.68 -0.72 7.02
N THR A 117 -12.85 -1.40 8.15
CA THR A 117 -11.76 -1.71 9.08
C THR A 117 -11.04 -2.97 8.63
N LEU A 118 -9.71 -2.90 8.58
CA LEU A 118 -8.86 -4.01 8.17
C LEU A 118 -8.16 -4.63 9.38
N SER A 119 -8.19 -5.95 9.45
CA SER A 119 -7.37 -6.70 10.39
C SER A 119 -5.87 -6.60 10.07
N VAL A 120 -5.03 -6.97 11.02
CA VAL A 120 -3.56 -7.01 10.83
C VAL A 120 -3.16 -7.88 9.62
N GLU A 121 -3.85 -9.01 9.44
CA GLU A 121 -3.59 -9.93 8.33
C GLU A 121 -3.96 -9.32 6.98
N ALA A 122 -5.10 -8.63 6.92
CA ALA A 122 -5.54 -7.94 5.71
C ALA A 122 -4.57 -6.81 5.32
N VAL A 123 -4.07 -6.02 6.27
CA VAL A 123 -3.06 -4.99 5.99
C VAL A 123 -1.74 -5.60 5.52
N LYS A 124 -1.32 -6.74 6.09
CA LYS A 124 -0.15 -7.49 5.61
C LYS A 124 -0.35 -8.07 4.21
N ALA A 125 -1.57 -8.48 3.86
CA ALA A 125 -1.90 -8.93 2.51
C ALA A 125 -1.85 -7.77 1.51
N LEU A 126 -2.42 -6.60 1.86
CA LEU A 126 -2.30 -5.38 1.07
C LEU A 126 -0.84 -4.97 0.81
N ALA A 127 0.01 -5.10 1.82
CA ALA A 127 1.43 -4.77 1.70
C ALA A 127 2.20 -5.69 0.72
N LYS A 128 1.68 -6.89 0.41
CA LYS A 128 2.25 -7.80 -0.59
C LYS A 128 1.83 -7.46 -2.02
N LEU A 129 0.83 -6.63 -2.19
CA LEU A 129 0.36 -6.24 -3.52
C LEU A 129 1.41 -5.37 -4.24
N PRO A 130 1.49 -5.49 -5.56
CA PRO A 130 2.25 -4.56 -6.40
C PRO A 130 1.75 -3.13 -6.25
N SER A 131 2.55 -2.18 -6.71
CA SER A 131 2.14 -0.77 -6.76
C SER A 131 0.89 -0.58 -7.63
N ARG A 132 0.18 0.52 -7.43
CA ARG A 132 -1.04 0.84 -8.19
C ARG A 132 -0.82 0.83 -9.69
N ASP A 133 0.32 1.35 -10.15
CA ASP A 133 0.63 1.40 -11.58
C ASP A 133 1.01 0.03 -12.13
N GLU A 134 1.70 -0.81 -11.34
CA GLU A 134 1.95 -2.21 -11.67
C GLU A 134 0.65 -3.02 -11.75
N LEU A 135 -0.31 -2.80 -10.84
CA LEU A 135 -1.63 -3.44 -10.89
C LEU A 135 -2.40 -3.05 -12.15
N ARG A 136 -2.34 -1.78 -12.54
CA ARG A 136 -2.93 -1.29 -13.80
C ARG A 136 -2.26 -1.92 -15.02
N ALA A 137 -0.93 -2.00 -15.02
CA ALA A 137 -0.18 -2.65 -16.09
C ALA A 137 -0.54 -4.13 -16.22
N MET A 138 -0.68 -4.85 -15.11
CA MET A 138 -1.14 -6.24 -15.10
C MET A 138 -2.57 -6.37 -15.66
N LEU A 139 -3.48 -5.49 -15.26
CA LEU A 139 -4.85 -5.49 -15.78
C LEU A 139 -4.87 -5.31 -17.29
N VAL A 140 -4.14 -4.31 -17.82
CA VAL A 140 -4.03 -4.09 -19.26
C VAL A 140 -3.41 -5.29 -19.95
N GLY A 141 -2.34 -5.86 -19.37
CA GLY A 141 -1.70 -7.07 -19.88
C GLY A 141 -2.64 -8.28 -19.95
N THR A 142 -3.46 -8.50 -18.92
CA THR A 142 -4.44 -9.59 -18.93
C THR A 142 -5.54 -9.38 -19.96
N LEU A 143 -5.99 -8.14 -20.19
CA LEU A 143 -6.97 -7.81 -21.22
C LEU A 143 -6.41 -7.96 -22.64
N GLN A 144 -5.11 -7.68 -22.84
CA GLN A 144 -4.44 -7.84 -24.13
C GLN A 144 -4.00 -9.29 -24.41
N ALA A 145 -3.83 -10.13 -23.38
CA ALA A 145 -3.32 -11.49 -23.51
C ALA A 145 -4.10 -12.34 -24.55
N PRO A 146 -5.45 -12.36 -24.60
CA PRO A 146 -6.21 -13.13 -25.58
C PRO A 146 -5.92 -12.69 -27.03
N VAL A 147 -5.86 -11.38 -27.25
CA VAL A 147 -5.59 -10.82 -28.58
C VAL A 147 -4.16 -11.16 -29.03
N SER A 148 -3.20 -10.98 -28.14
CA SER A 148 -1.78 -11.32 -28.42
C SER A 148 -1.58 -12.83 -28.63
N ALA A 149 -2.32 -13.67 -27.91
CA ALA A 149 -2.30 -15.12 -28.12
C ALA A 149 -2.87 -15.49 -29.48
N PHE A 150 -3.97 -14.90 -29.87
CA PHE A 150 -4.59 -15.13 -31.18
C PHE A 150 -3.64 -14.73 -32.35
N VAL A 151 -3.06 -13.54 -32.29
CA VAL A 151 -2.08 -13.08 -33.29
C VAL A 151 -0.86 -14.00 -33.36
N ARG A 152 -0.33 -14.44 -32.21
CA ARG A 152 0.79 -15.40 -32.16
C ARG A 152 0.43 -16.75 -32.77
N THR A 153 -0.77 -17.24 -32.55
CA THR A 153 -1.21 -18.51 -33.13
C THR A 153 -1.28 -18.42 -34.65
N LEU A 154 -1.86 -17.36 -35.19
CA LEU A 154 -1.90 -17.11 -36.63
C LEU A 154 -0.52 -16.96 -37.25
N SER A 155 0.33 -16.12 -36.64
CA SER A 155 1.71 -15.92 -37.11
C SER A 155 2.55 -17.19 -36.99
N GLY A 156 2.32 -18.00 -35.96
CA GLY A 156 3.01 -19.27 -35.74
C GLY A 156 2.78 -20.27 -36.85
N ASN A 157 1.55 -20.39 -37.35
CA ASN A 157 1.22 -21.27 -38.46
C ASN A 157 1.93 -20.86 -39.77
N VAL A 158 1.93 -19.54 -40.06
CA VAL A 158 2.61 -19.01 -41.25
C VAL A 158 4.15 -19.21 -41.13
N SER A 159 4.71 -18.88 -39.98
CA SER A 159 6.13 -19.05 -39.71
C SER A 159 6.56 -20.53 -39.73
N GLY A 160 5.68 -21.41 -39.25
CA GLY A 160 5.87 -22.87 -39.34
C GLY A 160 5.98 -23.35 -40.78
N LEU A 161 5.06 -22.92 -41.65
CA LEU A 161 5.07 -23.26 -43.07
C LEU A 161 6.35 -22.79 -43.75
N VAL A 162 6.76 -21.55 -43.51
CA VAL A 162 8.00 -20.98 -44.09
C VAL A 162 9.22 -21.77 -43.63
N ARG A 163 9.28 -22.18 -42.38
CA ARG A 163 10.37 -23.00 -41.82
C ARG A 163 10.44 -24.38 -42.47
N VAL A 164 9.29 -25.04 -42.68
CA VAL A 164 9.26 -26.35 -43.37
C VAL A 164 9.70 -26.21 -44.81
N LEU A 165 9.21 -25.22 -45.54
CA LEU A 165 9.66 -24.96 -46.93
C LEU A 165 11.15 -24.68 -47.01
N GLY A 166 11.69 -23.92 -46.04
CA GLY A 166 13.14 -23.69 -45.92
C GLY A 166 13.92 -25.00 -45.75
N ALA A 167 13.48 -25.84 -44.81
CA ALA A 167 14.11 -27.15 -44.56
C ALA A 167 14.05 -28.08 -45.78
N VAL A 168 12.94 -28.10 -46.52
CA VAL A 168 12.81 -28.87 -47.75
C VAL A 168 13.77 -28.36 -48.85
N ARG A 169 13.91 -27.03 -48.98
CA ARG A 169 14.89 -26.45 -49.90
C ARG A 169 16.31 -26.87 -49.55
N ASP A 170 16.68 -26.75 -48.29
CA ASP A 170 18.04 -27.05 -47.82
C ASP A 170 18.36 -28.55 -47.98
N ALA A 171 17.36 -29.43 -47.72
CA ALA A 171 17.51 -30.88 -47.97
C ALA A 171 17.61 -31.27 -49.45
N LYS A 172 17.14 -30.42 -50.39
CA LYS A 172 17.32 -30.68 -51.85
C LYS A 172 18.64 -30.13 -52.40
N GLN A 173 19.32 -29.27 -51.64
CA GLN A 173 20.60 -28.69 -52.02
C GLN A 173 21.80 -29.46 -51.45
N ALA A 174 21.57 -30.32 -50.47
CA ALA A 174 22.54 -31.28 -49.91
C ALA A 174 22.49 -32.61 -50.66
#